data_07f13282a25e76e1ee6a3af825a1f6a3
#
_entry.id   07f13282a25e76e1ee6a3af825a1f6a3
#
_cell.length_a   1.000
_cell.length_b   1.000
_cell.length_c   1.000
_cell.angle_alpha   90.00
_cell.angle_beta   90.00
_cell.angle_gamma   90.00
#
_symmetry.space_group_name_H-M   'P 1'
#
loop_
_entity.id
_entity.type
_entity.pdbx_description
1 polymer ?
#
loop_
_entity_poly.entity_id
_entity_poly.type
_entity_poly.pdbx_seq_one_letter_code
_entity_poly.pdbx_strand_id
1 'polypeptide(L)'
;MNLSSKWYSMWALVLGMWFSAGALAQGTTQLHWYGQAAFKIQTPNGGVILIDPWLTVPTNPNKNALAELGRVDYILVTHGHRDHMGEAVEIAKKTGAELVAPYGLQFNMKTVLGYPEKQATGATGGNIGGQINLPKVGAKVTMVNAVHGSDITTPNIPESAPGGQSAIHGGNPV
;
A
#
# COMPACT_ATOMS: atom_id res chain seq x y z
N MET A 1 50.25 25.78 40.43
CA MET A 1 49.85 25.10 39.17
C MET A 1 48.49 24.52 39.40
N ASN A 2 47.46 25.02 38.69
CA ASN A 2 46.05 24.84 39.00
C ASN A 2 45.55 23.54 38.31
N LEU A 3 45.42 22.44 39.06
CA LEU A 3 44.97 21.11 38.56
C LEU A 3 43.47 21.11 38.19
N SER A 4 42.70 22.11 38.63
CA SER A 4 41.24 22.13 38.45
C SER A 4 40.80 22.38 36.98
N SER A 5 41.58 23.13 36.19
CA SER A 5 41.21 23.49 34.82
C SER A 5 41.31 22.31 33.81
N LYS A 6 42.12 21.29 34.10
CA LYS A 6 42.27 20.12 33.21
C LYS A 6 41.11 19.14 33.25
N TRP A 7 40.40 19.08 34.37
CA TRP A 7 39.27 18.17 34.57
C TRP A 7 38.03 18.66 33.83
N TYR A 8 37.77 19.96 33.78
CA TYR A 8 36.63 20.51 33.04
C TYR A 8 36.75 20.31 31.52
N SER A 9 37.95 20.37 30.99
CA SER A 9 38.21 20.14 29.55
C SER A 9 37.98 18.68 29.14
N MET A 10 38.24 17.70 30.06
CA MET A 10 38.06 16.30 29.80
C MET A 10 36.56 15.91 29.82
N TRP A 11 35.77 16.51 30.71
CA TRP A 11 34.33 16.26 30.77
C TRP A 11 33.58 16.91 29.58
N ALA A 12 34.03 18.07 29.11
CA ALA A 12 33.46 18.70 27.92
C ALA A 12 33.67 17.86 26.65
N LEU A 13 34.83 17.17 26.52
CA LEU A 13 35.08 16.25 25.40
C LEU A 13 34.25 14.97 25.49
N VAL A 14 34.01 14.43 26.67
CA VAL A 14 33.19 13.23 26.85
C VAL A 14 31.70 13.54 26.58
N LEU A 15 31.19 14.70 27.04
CA LEU A 15 29.83 15.13 26.73
C LEU A 15 29.62 15.43 25.24
N GLY A 16 30.61 15.96 24.54
CA GLY A 16 30.55 16.19 23.10
C GLY A 16 30.46 14.92 22.25
N MET A 17 31.05 13.80 22.71
CA MET A 17 30.97 12.51 22.00
C MET A 17 29.62 11.81 22.12
N TRP A 18 28.82 12.10 23.13
CA TRP A 18 27.50 11.49 23.30
C TRP A 18 26.38 12.11 22.43
N PHE A 19 26.62 13.32 21.91
CA PHE A 19 25.66 14.00 21.02
C PHE A 19 25.86 13.74 19.52
N SER A 20 26.94 13.01 19.16
CA SER A 20 27.24 12.70 17.75
C SER A 20 26.61 11.41 17.22
N ALA A 21 25.87 10.69 18.05
CA ALA A 21 25.28 9.40 17.65
C ALA A 21 23.80 9.53 17.39
N GLY A 22 23.43 10.12 16.25
CA GLY A 22 22.01 10.22 15.94
C GLY A 22 21.61 10.77 14.59
N ALA A 23 22.48 10.86 13.65
CA ALA A 23 22.05 10.90 12.25
C ALA A 23 21.60 9.48 11.87
N LEU A 24 20.41 9.09 12.31
CA LEU A 24 19.75 7.91 11.76
C LEU A 24 19.65 8.18 10.25
N ALA A 25 20.40 7.41 9.48
CA ALA A 25 20.26 7.44 8.04
C ALA A 25 18.77 7.21 7.75
N GLN A 26 18.07 8.27 7.34
CA GLN A 26 16.69 8.18 6.93
C GLN A 26 16.68 7.19 5.77
N GLY A 27 15.98 6.06 5.95
CA GLY A 27 15.86 5.04 4.91
C GLY A 27 15.38 5.70 3.60
N THR A 28 15.77 5.15 2.47
CA THR A 28 15.31 5.61 1.16
C THR A 28 13.99 4.95 0.81
N THR A 29 13.13 5.66 0.09
CA THR A 29 11.98 5.03 -0.57
C THR A 29 12.48 4.12 -1.68
N GLN A 30 12.03 2.87 -1.69
CA GLN A 30 12.34 1.92 -2.74
C GLN A 30 11.08 1.66 -3.55
N LEU A 31 11.22 1.68 -4.87
CA LEU A 31 10.17 1.34 -5.82
C LEU A 31 10.57 0.08 -6.57
N HIS A 32 9.72 -0.93 -6.54
CA HIS A 32 9.88 -2.16 -7.30
C HIS A 32 8.71 -2.33 -8.26
N TRP A 33 9.00 -2.55 -9.54
CA TRP A 33 8.00 -2.79 -10.57
C TRP A 33 7.92 -4.29 -10.90
N TYR A 34 6.72 -4.85 -10.84
CA TYR A 34 6.47 -6.26 -11.16
C TYR A 34 6.03 -6.50 -12.59
N GLY A 35 5.68 -5.45 -13.32
CA GLY A 35 5.12 -5.48 -14.66
C GLY A 35 3.76 -4.80 -14.72
N GLN A 36 3.36 -4.31 -15.89
CA GLN A 36 2.14 -3.55 -16.15
C GLN A 36 1.95 -2.43 -15.12
N ALA A 37 0.86 -2.41 -14.36
CA ALA A 37 0.57 -1.42 -13.33
C ALA A 37 0.99 -1.86 -11.91
N ALA A 38 1.59 -3.04 -11.75
CA ALA A 38 1.90 -3.60 -10.45
C ALA A 38 3.22 -3.06 -9.88
N PHE A 39 3.11 -2.31 -8.76
CA PHE A 39 4.25 -1.74 -8.06
C PHE A 39 4.25 -2.09 -6.58
N LYS A 40 5.46 -2.21 -6.00
CA LYS A 40 5.69 -2.20 -4.56
C LYS A 40 6.48 -0.95 -4.19
N ILE A 41 6.02 -0.23 -3.19
CA ILE A 41 6.73 0.87 -2.55
C ILE A 41 7.13 0.43 -1.15
N GLN A 42 8.41 0.51 -0.82
CA GLN A 42 8.88 0.40 0.55
C GLN A 42 9.27 1.80 1.03
N THR A 43 8.64 2.25 2.08
CA THR A 43 8.85 3.58 2.64
C THR A 43 10.06 3.62 3.58
N PRO A 44 10.63 4.80 3.88
CA PRO A 44 11.81 4.95 4.74
C PRO A 44 11.66 4.34 6.13
N ASN A 45 10.43 4.24 6.66
CA ASN A 45 10.14 3.61 7.95
C ASN A 45 9.91 2.08 7.84
N GLY A 46 10.17 1.47 6.67
CA GLY A 46 10.01 0.05 6.41
C GLY A 46 8.58 -0.40 6.11
N GLY A 47 7.63 0.53 6.00
CA GLY A 47 6.26 0.22 5.58
C GLY A 47 6.19 -0.21 4.11
N VAL A 48 5.21 -1.04 3.76
CA VAL A 48 5.07 -1.62 2.42
C VAL A 48 3.68 -1.33 1.86
N ILE A 49 3.68 -0.75 0.66
CA ILE A 49 2.49 -0.48 -0.14
C ILE A 49 2.58 -1.28 -1.44
N LEU A 50 1.51 -1.96 -1.82
CA LEU A 50 1.33 -2.47 -3.17
C LEU A 50 0.33 -1.61 -3.93
N ILE A 51 0.58 -1.40 -5.21
CA ILE A 51 -0.32 -0.70 -6.14
C ILE A 51 -0.68 -1.68 -7.24
N ASP A 52 -1.99 -1.82 -7.52
CA ASP A 52 -2.55 -2.66 -8.59
C ASP A 52 -1.88 -4.04 -8.68
N PRO A 53 -1.96 -4.88 -7.63
CA PRO A 53 -1.03 -5.98 -7.42
C PRO A 53 -1.36 -7.22 -8.26
N TRP A 54 -1.16 -7.15 -9.57
CA TRP A 54 -1.12 -8.32 -10.43
C TRP A 54 0.32 -8.85 -10.52
N LEU A 55 0.75 -9.57 -9.48
CA LEU A 55 2.13 -10.05 -9.36
C LEU A 55 2.43 -11.23 -10.29
N THR A 56 1.39 -11.98 -10.69
CA THR A 56 1.51 -13.10 -11.64
C THR A 56 1.44 -12.66 -13.12
N VAL A 57 1.47 -11.33 -13.38
CA VAL A 57 1.46 -10.79 -14.72
C VAL A 57 2.51 -11.50 -15.61
N PRO A 58 2.17 -11.87 -16.87
CA PRO A 58 3.08 -12.63 -17.73
C PRO A 58 4.46 -11.98 -17.96
N THR A 59 4.53 -10.66 -17.90
CA THR A 59 5.76 -9.87 -18.06
C THR A 59 6.62 -9.81 -16.81
N ASN A 60 6.11 -10.24 -15.63
CA ASN A 60 6.93 -10.31 -14.43
C ASN A 60 8.00 -11.39 -14.56
N PRO A 61 9.30 -11.06 -14.51
CA PRO A 61 10.37 -12.06 -14.61
C PRO A 61 10.41 -12.99 -13.39
N ASN A 62 10.00 -12.50 -12.20
CA ASN A 62 9.92 -13.32 -11.01
C ASN A 62 8.55 -14.02 -10.91
N LYS A 63 8.51 -15.28 -11.32
CA LYS A 63 7.27 -16.09 -11.28
C LYS A 63 6.85 -16.50 -9.86
N ASN A 64 7.74 -16.34 -8.89
CA ASN A 64 7.48 -16.63 -7.48
C ASN A 64 7.11 -15.38 -6.66
N ALA A 65 6.97 -14.20 -7.29
CA ALA A 65 6.76 -12.93 -6.61
C ALA A 65 5.63 -12.96 -5.57
N LEU A 66 4.51 -13.61 -5.87
CA LEU A 66 3.37 -13.76 -4.96
C LEU A 66 3.70 -14.65 -3.76
N ALA A 67 4.40 -15.76 -3.99
CA ALA A 67 4.79 -16.71 -2.93
C ALA A 67 5.84 -16.09 -1.98
N GLU A 68 6.79 -15.35 -2.54
CA GLU A 68 7.89 -14.68 -1.82
C GLU A 68 7.47 -13.38 -1.14
N LEU A 69 6.23 -12.92 -1.40
CA LEU A 69 5.73 -11.68 -0.83
C LEU A 69 5.63 -11.77 0.70
N GLY A 70 6.39 -10.92 1.37
CA GLY A 70 6.38 -10.78 2.82
C GLY A 70 5.29 -9.84 3.32
N ARG A 71 5.66 -8.95 4.27
CA ARG A 71 4.77 -7.94 4.84
C ARG A 71 4.22 -7.01 3.78
N VAL A 72 2.93 -6.71 3.88
CA VAL A 72 2.24 -5.63 3.16
C VAL A 72 1.33 -4.92 4.14
N ASP A 73 1.39 -3.60 4.20
CA ASP A 73 0.57 -2.78 5.10
C ASP A 73 -0.68 -2.25 4.41
N TYR A 74 -0.54 -1.84 3.14
CA TYR A 74 -1.64 -1.34 2.32
C TYR A 74 -1.58 -1.89 0.90
N ILE A 75 -2.75 -2.14 0.35
CA ILE A 75 -2.97 -2.44 -1.06
C ILE A 75 -3.80 -1.31 -1.65
N LEU A 76 -3.25 -0.62 -2.64
CA LEU A 76 -3.94 0.40 -3.41
C LEU A 76 -4.46 -0.23 -4.69
N VAL A 77 -5.76 -0.09 -4.96
CA VAL A 77 -6.38 -0.53 -6.22
C VAL A 77 -7.02 0.69 -6.88
N THR A 78 -6.50 1.05 -8.05
CA THR A 78 -6.91 2.25 -8.76
C THR A 78 -8.32 2.13 -9.34
N HIS A 79 -8.68 0.95 -9.88
CA HIS A 79 -10.00 0.70 -10.45
C HIS A 79 -10.30 -0.81 -10.54
N GLY A 80 -11.52 -1.16 -10.98
CA GLY A 80 -12.06 -2.52 -10.87
C GLY A 80 -11.64 -3.51 -11.95
N HIS A 81 -10.75 -3.17 -12.88
CA HIS A 81 -10.30 -4.13 -13.88
C HIS A 81 -9.43 -5.22 -13.27
N ARG A 82 -9.55 -6.43 -13.83
CA ARG A 82 -8.89 -7.63 -13.29
C ARG A 82 -7.37 -7.49 -13.20
N ASP A 83 -6.77 -6.90 -14.20
CA ASP A 83 -5.31 -6.71 -14.32
C ASP A 83 -4.76 -5.61 -13.38
N HIS A 84 -5.64 -4.92 -12.64
CA HIS A 84 -5.30 -3.98 -11.58
C HIS A 84 -5.67 -4.55 -10.19
N MET A 85 -6.82 -5.19 -10.05
CA MET A 85 -7.18 -5.87 -8.80
C MET A 85 -6.24 -7.05 -8.50
N GLY A 86 -5.81 -7.77 -9.54
CA GLY A 86 -4.83 -8.86 -9.45
C GLY A 86 -5.10 -9.82 -8.30
N GLU A 87 -4.08 -10.06 -7.51
CA GLU A 87 -4.12 -10.92 -6.33
C GLU A 87 -4.42 -10.16 -5.02
N ALA A 88 -5.02 -8.96 -5.08
CA ALA A 88 -5.25 -8.11 -3.91
C ALA A 88 -5.98 -8.83 -2.77
N VAL A 89 -7.01 -9.62 -3.08
CA VAL A 89 -7.79 -10.39 -2.08
C VAL A 89 -6.93 -11.48 -1.42
N GLU A 90 -6.16 -12.22 -2.20
CA GLU A 90 -5.28 -13.28 -1.71
C GLU A 90 -4.18 -12.69 -0.82
N ILE A 91 -3.56 -11.61 -1.28
CA ILE A 91 -2.50 -10.91 -0.54
C ILE A 91 -3.05 -10.37 0.78
N ALA A 92 -4.24 -9.77 0.78
CA ALA A 92 -4.86 -9.25 2.00
C ALA A 92 -5.13 -10.35 3.03
N LYS A 93 -5.63 -11.52 2.58
CA LYS A 93 -5.83 -12.69 3.46
C LYS A 93 -4.53 -13.19 4.08
N LYS A 94 -3.43 -13.14 3.32
CA LYS A 94 -2.10 -13.60 3.77
C LYS A 94 -1.42 -12.59 4.72
N THR A 95 -1.55 -11.29 4.45
CA THR A 95 -0.73 -10.26 5.09
C THR A 95 -1.47 -9.38 6.10
N GLY A 96 -2.79 -9.32 6.02
CA GLY A 96 -3.58 -8.37 6.78
C GLY A 96 -3.58 -6.94 6.23
N ALA A 97 -3.15 -6.75 4.98
CA ALA A 97 -3.08 -5.44 4.35
C ALA A 97 -4.44 -4.74 4.24
N GLU A 98 -4.47 -3.45 4.57
CA GLU A 98 -5.67 -2.62 4.39
C GLU A 98 -5.84 -2.20 2.93
N LEU A 99 -7.09 -2.23 2.45
CA LEU A 99 -7.45 -1.80 1.11
C LEU A 99 -7.62 -0.28 1.04
N VAL A 100 -6.93 0.35 0.10
CA VAL A 100 -7.12 1.75 -0.30
C VAL A 100 -7.65 1.73 -1.73
N ALA A 101 -8.87 2.21 -1.93
CA ALA A 101 -9.52 2.20 -3.24
C ALA A 101 -10.64 3.24 -3.30
N PRO A 102 -11.19 3.56 -4.48
CA PRO A 102 -12.46 4.27 -4.58
C PRO A 102 -13.52 3.59 -3.72
N TYR A 103 -14.33 4.38 -3.00
CA TYR A 103 -15.26 3.84 -2.00
C TYR A 103 -16.18 2.74 -2.56
N GLY A 104 -16.74 2.95 -3.76
CA GLY A 104 -17.58 1.95 -4.42
C GLY A 104 -16.84 0.67 -4.76
N LEU A 105 -15.59 0.78 -5.21
CA LEU A 105 -14.75 -0.38 -5.48
C LEU A 105 -14.42 -1.13 -4.19
N GLN A 106 -14.03 -0.42 -3.12
CA GLN A 106 -13.75 -1.03 -1.82
C GLN A 106 -14.96 -1.81 -1.30
N PHE A 107 -16.15 -1.22 -1.41
CA PHE A 107 -17.41 -1.88 -1.03
C PHE A 107 -17.62 -3.18 -1.81
N ASN A 108 -17.47 -3.14 -3.14
CA ASN A 108 -17.67 -4.31 -4.01
C ASN A 108 -16.58 -5.37 -3.81
N MET A 109 -15.33 -4.98 -3.64
CA MET A 109 -14.26 -5.95 -3.34
C MET A 109 -14.54 -6.71 -2.03
N LYS A 110 -15.09 -6.03 -1.03
CA LYS A 110 -15.48 -6.65 0.24
C LYS A 110 -16.68 -7.56 0.08
N THR A 111 -17.77 -7.07 -0.51
CA THR A 111 -19.06 -7.77 -0.51
C THR A 111 -19.17 -8.87 -1.56
N VAL A 112 -18.44 -8.73 -2.67
CA VAL A 112 -18.54 -9.64 -3.82
C VAL A 112 -17.30 -10.50 -3.98
N LEU A 113 -16.11 -9.91 -3.83
CA LEU A 113 -14.84 -10.61 -4.09
C LEU A 113 -14.24 -11.23 -2.83
N GLY A 114 -14.81 -10.99 -1.65
CA GLY A 114 -14.36 -11.59 -0.39
C GLY A 114 -13.05 -10.97 0.14
N TYR A 115 -12.81 -9.70 -0.14
CA TYR A 115 -11.75 -8.95 0.57
C TYR A 115 -12.10 -8.94 2.07
N PRO A 116 -11.11 -9.18 2.96
CA PRO A 116 -11.42 -9.31 4.39
C PRO A 116 -12.04 -8.03 4.96
N GLU A 117 -13.16 -8.17 5.66
CA GLU A 117 -13.98 -7.05 6.12
C GLU A 117 -13.23 -6.07 7.03
N LYS A 118 -12.38 -6.61 7.92
CA LYS A 118 -11.58 -5.81 8.86
C LYS A 118 -10.51 -4.96 8.17
N GLN A 119 -10.19 -5.25 6.91
CA GLN A 119 -9.17 -4.56 6.11
C GLN A 119 -9.78 -3.65 5.03
N ALA A 120 -11.11 -3.66 4.88
CA ALA A 120 -11.89 -2.82 3.96
C ALA A 120 -13.00 -2.09 4.74
N THR A 121 -12.60 -1.26 5.69
CA THR A 121 -13.51 -0.65 6.69
C THR A 121 -14.22 0.61 6.20
N GLY A 122 -13.85 1.16 5.05
CA GLY A 122 -14.31 2.46 4.56
C GLY A 122 -13.42 3.63 5.00
N ALA A 123 -12.62 3.47 6.06
CA ALA A 123 -11.69 4.53 6.52
C ALA A 123 -10.59 4.84 5.48
N THR A 124 -10.28 3.86 4.64
CA THR A 124 -9.32 3.96 3.52
C THR A 124 -10.01 3.95 2.16
N GLY A 125 -11.33 4.04 2.13
CA GLY A 125 -12.12 4.28 0.92
C GLY A 125 -12.20 5.78 0.64
N GLY A 126 -12.00 6.19 -0.61
CA GLY A 126 -11.98 7.59 -0.98
C GLY A 126 -12.80 7.91 -2.21
N ASN A 127 -12.90 9.20 -2.48
CA ASN A 127 -13.51 9.76 -3.69
C ASN A 127 -12.52 10.72 -4.35
N ILE A 128 -12.74 11.01 -5.63
CA ILE A 128 -11.95 11.96 -6.42
C ILE A 128 -11.79 13.28 -5.65
N GLY A 129 -10.55 13.76 -5.56
CA GLY A 129 -10.16 14.96 -4.81
C GLY A 129 -9.92 14.71 -3.31
N GLY A 130 -10.31 13.53 -2.79
CA GLY A 130 -10.07 13.16 -1.39
C GLY A 130 -8.63 12.72 -1.12
N GLN A 131 -8.19 12.93 0.12
CA GLN A 131 -6.89 12.49 0.61
C GLN A 131 -7.05 11.51 1.76
N ILE A 132 -6.31 10.41 1.72
CA ILE A 132 -6.29 9.36 2.72
C ILE A 132 -4.91 9.33 3.37
N ASN A 133 -4.87 9.36 4.70
CA ASN A 133 -3.64 9.17 5.46
C ASN A 133 -3.36 7.67 5.66
N LEU A 134 -2.11 7.27 5.47
CA LEU A 134 -1.61 5.91 5.64
C LEU A 134 -0.57 5.88 6.77
N PRO A 135 -1.01 5.91 8.05
CA PRO A 135 -0.10 6.11 9.18
C PRO A 135 0.94 4.99 9.34
N LYS A 136 0.60 3.73 9.02
CA LYS A 136 1.54 2.59 9.15
C LYS A 136 2.80 2.76 8.27
N VAL A 137 2.68 3.52 7.19
CA VAL A 137 3.75 3.72 6.21
C VAL A 137 4.24 5.18 6.12
N GLY A 138 3.63 6.08 6.91
CA GLY A 138 3.98 7.49 6.92
C GLY A 138 3.70 8.22 5.60
N ALA A 139 2.69 7.80 4.85
CA ALA A 139 2.34 8.34 3.54
C ALA A 139 0.91 8.88 3.50
N LYS A 140 0.62 9.61 2.42
CA LYS A 140 -0.72 10.09 2.07
C LYS A 140 -1.01 9.73 0.61
N VAL A 141 -2.25 9.38 0.31
CA VAL A 141 -2.74 9.13 -1.04
C VAL A 141 -3.81 10.14 -1.37
N THR A 142 -3.68 10.81 -2.50
CA THR A 142 -4.73 11.69 -3.05
C THR A 142 -5.32 11.02 -4.27
N MET A 143 -6.65 10.89 -4.29
CA MET A 143 -7.36 10.33 -5.43
C MET A 143 -7.59 11.42 -6.48
N VAL A 144 -7.06 11.21 -7.68
CA VAL A 144 -7.20 12.13 -8.80
C VAL A 144 -8.08 11.50 -9.88
N ASN A 145 -8.73 12.32 -10.70
CA ASN A 145 -9.61 11.82 -11.75
C ASN A 145 -8.81 11.11 -12.86
N ALA A 146 -9.32 9.97 -13.31
CA ALA A 146 -8.87 9.30 -14.52
C ALA A 146 -10.06 9.01 -15.42
N VAL A 147 -9.87 9.17 -16.74
CA VAL A 147 -10.89 8.87 -17.75
C VAL A 147 -10.68 7.45 -18.25
N HIS A 148 -11.36 6.51 -17.60
CA HIS A 148 -11.22 5.08 -17.89
C HIS A 148 -12.45 4.31 -17.39
N GLY A 149 -12.68 3.08 -17.86
CA GLY A 149 -13.68 2.19 -17.30
C GLY A 149 -13.25 1.64 -15.94
N SER A 150 -14.20 1.21 -15.13
CA SER A 150 -13.94 0.61 -13.83
C SER A 150 -14.95 -0.48 -13.48
N ASP A 151 -15.24 -1.35 -14.45
CA ASP A 151 -16.16 -2.45 -14.25
C ASP A 151 -15.42 -3.68 -13.69
N ILE A 152 -15.96 -4.27 -12.63
CA ILE A 152 -15.48 -5.56 -12.15
C ILE A 152 -16.02 -6.64 -13.06
N THR A 153 -15.15 -7.23 -13.87
CA THR A 153 -15.47 -8.36 -14.71
C THR A 153 -14.92 -9.64 -14.09
N THR A 154 -15.80 -10.53 -13.64
CA THR A 154 -15.43 -11.85 -13.13
C THR A 154 -16.40 -12.89 -13.65
N PRO A 155 -15.89 -14.06 -14.08
CA PRO A 155 -16.75 -15.15 -14.59
C PRO A 155 -17.64 -15.76 -13.50
N ASN A 156 -17.44 -15.42 -12.24
CA ASN A 156 -18.09 -16.07 -11.10
C ASN A 156 -18.94 -15.09 -10.24
N ILE A 157 -19.40 -13.97 -10.80
CA ILE A 157 -20.34 -13.11 -10.10
C ILE A 157 -21.70 -13.87 -10.07
N PRO A 158 -22.25 -14.17 -8.87
CA PRO A 158 -23.56 -14.80 -8.79
C PRO A 158 -24.62 -13.92 -9.46
N GLU A 159 -25.56 -14.54 -10.15
CA GLU A 159 -26.70 -13.85 -10.79
C GLU A 159 -27.53 -13.03 -9.78
N SER A 160 -27.47 -13.41 -8.50
CA SER A 160 -28.08 -12.70 -7.37
C SER A 160 -27.28 -11.50 -6.85
N ALA A 161 -26.07 -11.24 -7.38
CA ALA A 161 -25.29 -10.07 -6.99
C ALA A 161 -25.99 -8.76 -7.41
N PRO A 162 -25.85 -7.67 -6.65
CA PRO A 162 -26.39 -6.38 -7.05
C PRO A 162 -25.94 -6.01 -8.46
N GLY A 163 -26.90 -5.95 -9.40
CA GLY A 163 -26.62 -5.71 -10.81
C GLY A 163 -26.86 -6.90 -11.74
N GLY A 164 -27.01 -8.14 -11.24
CA GLY A 164 -27.45 -9.34 -11.96
C GLY A 164 -26.72 -9.69 -13.27
N GLN A 165 -25.54 -9.14 -13.48
CA GLN A 165 -24.73 -9.27 -14.68
C GLN A 165 -23.29 -9.63 -14.34
N SER A 166 -22.55 -10.14 -15.32
CA SER A 166 -21.15 -10.50 -15.20
C SER A 166 -20.18 -9.32 -14.95
N ALA A 167 -20.70 -8.10 -14.90
CA ALA A 167 -19.92 -6.90 -14.63
C ALA A 167 -20.58 -6.10 -13.49
N ILE A 168 -19.79 -5.70 -12.51
CA ILE A 168 -20.19 -4.81 -11.42
C ILE A 168 -19.35 -3.54 -11.52
N HIS A 169 -19.98 -2.39 -11.38
CA HIS A 169 -19.25 -1.12 -11.40
C HIS A 169 -18.20 -1.07 -10.27
N GLY A 170 -16.95 -0.88 -10.62
CA GLY A 170 -15.81 -0.84 -9.70
C GLY A 170 -15.59 0.53 -9.03
N GLY A 171 -16.56 1.43 -9.15
CA GLY A 171 -16.39 2.83 -8.75
C GLY A 171 -15.76 3.69 -9.85
N ASN A 172 -15.60 4.97 -9.60
CA ASN A 172 -14.87 5.84 -10.53
C ASN A 172 -13.38 5.52 -10.48
N PRO A 173 -12.69 5.40 -11.63
CA PRO A 173 -11.25 5.21 -11.65
C PRO A 173 -10.53 6.43 -11.08
N VAL A 174 -9.43 6.20 -10.41
CA VAL A 174 -8.59 7.21 -9.76
C VAL A 174 -7.11 6.98 -10.04
#